data_7daa8ab6fd2d70cbacb8a3061ceced83
#
_entry.id   7daa8ab6fd2d70cbacb8a3061ceced83
#
_cell.length_a   1.000
_cell.length_b   1.000
_cell.length_c   1.000
_cell.angle_alpha   90.00
_cell.angle_beta   90.00
_cell.angle_gamma   90.00
#
_symmetry.space_group_name_H-M   'P 1'
#
loop_
_entity.id
_entity.type
_entity.pdbx_description
1 polymer ?
#
loop_
_entity_poly.entity_id
_entity_poly.type
_entity_poly.pdbx_seq_one_letter_code
_entity_poly.pdbx_strand_id
1 'polypeptide(L)'
;MKSASTALLLFFSVCSRAAEPPTLILMGGSYRTCSSLLADDCRVDQRDFPGARGAPEYRLDTGRFSEILDPSYWQVQHGAPGLDALQSMLEKAHAVSGNNLLDAKSLSRAFENADAETWNQLLRGEQDLILSAFEQLQQDSGVRKREQVRLHGGNRPYDAALFRQLVAEAGKRSPGRKPRIAFTTSASINGFDAVDFYRELLAQAGAEPVWWPVDAAMAEARFSGAGSCILLQTMRRNAFSMLGRERVFPDLDAEQKTSCAKPTALDEVPNTVHALFLDGGDQWLHRQTFFTRDGTPNPWLRTVRAAFLRGDLVVAGTSAGAAVQSGTAGMITNGTSVNALAYGAIAFHGSMPEGCERAKRCPIPLREDDLTWWKGGGLDLFGNYLVDSHVSERRRELRLITLMEALSSSQGKGPIAGIGVDETSALTVRLLEGGLDLEASGQSGVWWFERPRSRTASGGWSVRGHYLAPGARLFWHNEHMQVETASEALSPNAIANTGGDALQPKMLRDAVWRLARDGAQSAELDALDFRLRIKVLPVSRRWQGPQAQQGITDLEFTLIRP
;
A
#
# COMPACT_ATOMS: atom_id res chain seq x y z
N MET A 1 -22.55 -56.90 52.53
CA MET A 1 -21.49 -55.91 52.21
C MET A 1 -21.70 -55.43 50.79
N LYS A 2 -22.24 -54.19 50.64
CA LYS A 2 -22.47 -53.57 49.30
C LYS A 2 -21.39 -52.50 49.13
N SER A 3 -20.53 -52.71 48.14
CA SER A 3 -19.50 -51.79 47.72
C SER A 3 -20.13 -50.67 46.89
N ALA A 4 -19.99 -49.45 47.33
CA ALA A 4 -20.39 -48.24 46.53
C ALA A 4 -19.14 -47.72 45.79
N SER A 5 -19.14 -47.84 44.47
CA SER A 5 -18.14 -47.19 43.62
C SER A 5 -18.54 -45.73 43.36
N THR A 6 -17.74 -44.82 43.91
CA THR A 6 -17.88 -43.37 43.64
C THR A 6 -17.15 -43.05 42.34
N ALA A 7 -17.90 -42.74 41.28
CA ALA A 7 -17.34 -42.24 40.01
C ALA A 7 -17.02 -40.75 40.16
N LEU A 8 -15.73 -40.40 40.08
CA LEU A 8 -15.22 -39.03 40.05
C LEU A 8 -15.38 -38.46 38.63
N LEU A 9 -16.40 -37.65 38.40
CA LEU A 9 -16.60 -36.89 37.18
C LEU A 9 -15.63 -35.68 37.14
N LEU A 10 -14.53 -35.81 36.43
CA LEU A 10 -13.65 -34.69 36.08
C LEU A 10 -14.33 -33.82 35.04
N PHE A 11 -14.92 -32.71 35.48
CA PHE A 11 -15.32 -31.62 34.56
C PHE A 11 -14.06 -30.94 34.02
N PHE A 12 -13.66 -31.28 32.79
CA PHE A 12 -12.77 -30.44 32.02
C PHE A 12 -13.55 -29.19 31.63
N SER A 13 -13.35 -28.09 32.34
CA SER A 13 -13.80 -26.77 31.95
C SER A 13 -12.97 -26.37 30.73
N VAL A 14 -13.50 -26.62 29.54
CA VAL A 14 -12.97 -26.04 28.32
C VAL A 14 -13.27 -24.56 28.42
N CYS A 15 -12.31 -23.77 28.89
CA CYS A 15 -12.34 -22.31 28.75
C CYS A 15 -12.39 -22.01 27.27
N SER A 16 -13.60 -21.84 26.71
CA SER A 16 -13.76 -21.31 25.36
C SER A 16 -13.23 -19.88 25.40
N ARG A 17 -12.04 -19.69 24.83
CA ARG A 17 -11.46 -18.36 24.64
C ARG A 17 -12.42 -17.59 23.75
N ALA A 18 -12.81 -16.38 24.17
CA ALA A 18 -13.54 -15.48 23.29
C ALA A 18 -12.72 -15.29 22.00
N ALA A 19 -13.36 -15.39 20.85
CA ALA A 19 -12.71 -15.17 19.56
C ALA A 19 -12.17 -13.74 19.52
N GLU A 20 -10.94 -13.57 19.02
CA GLU A 20 -10.39 -12.24 18.78
C GLU A 20 -11.22 -11.53 17.69
N PRO A 21 -11.45 -10.22 17.80
CA PRO A 21 -12.19 -9.50 16.75
C PRO A 21 -11.40 -9.49 15.44
N PRO A 22 -12.08 -9.49 14.28
CA PRO A 22 -11.43 -9.23 13.01
C PRO A 22 -10.63 -7.93 13.09
N THR A 23 -9.35 -7.97 12.72
CA THR A 23 -8.42 -6.88 12.94
C THR A 23 -7.69 -6.52 11.66
N LEU A 24 -7.75 -5.23 11.27
CA LEU A 24 -6.96 -4.64 10.20
C LEU A 24 -5.85 -3.77 10.76
N ILE A 25 -4.71 -3.71 10.06
CA ILE A 25 -3.66 -2.73 10.33
C ILE A 25 -3.35 -2.01 9.02
N LEU A 26 -3.77 -0.76 8.92
CA LEU A 26 -3.62 0.10 7.76
C LEU A 26 -2.37 0.95 7.95
N MET A 27 -1.31 0.69 7.18
CA MET A 27 -0.02 1.37 7.32
C MET A 27 0.22 2.33 6.15
N GLY A 28 0.65 3.57 6.45
CA GLY A 28 0.78 4.65 5.46
C GLY A 28 1.94 4.52 4.48
N GLY A 29 2.92 3.65 4.77
CA GLY A 29 4.06 3.41 3.89
C GLY A 29 5.29 4.28 4.18
N SER A 30 6.22 4.31 3.22
CA SER A 30 7.49 5.06 3.29
C SER A 30 8.38 4.69 4.48
N TYR A 31 8.50 3.41 4.76
CA TYR A 31 9.48 2.93 5.72
C TYR A 31 10.89 3.19 5.22
N ARG A 32 11.75 3.62 6.15
CA ARG A 32 13.18 3.82 5.93
C ARG A 32 13.96 2.89 6.85
N THR A 33 13.62 1.61 6.75
CA THR A 33 14.29 0.57 7.52
C THR A 33 15.68 0.34 6.96
N CYS A 34 16.66 0.31 7.85
CA CYS A 34 18.06 0.07 7.51
C CYS A 34 18.21 -1.30 6.82
N SER A 35 18.74 -1.30 5.60
CA SER A 35 19.03 -2.52 4.85
C SER A 35 20.24 -2.32 3.94
N SER A 36 20.75 -3.41 3.36
CA SER A 36 21.87 -3.35 2.43
C SER A 36 21.55 -2.59 1.13
N LEU A 37 20.27 -2.46 0.77
CA LEU A 37 19.81 -1.64 -0.36
C LEU A 37 19.52 -0.19 0.03
N LEU A 38 19.29 0.07 1.33
CA LEU A 38 18.96 1.38 1.90
C LEU A 38 19.96 1.77 3.00
N ALA A 39 21.27 1.59 2.72
CA ALA A 39 22.34 1.83 3.69
C ALA A 39 22.38 3.29 4.19
N ASP A 40 21.92 4.26 3.39
CA ASP A 40 21.81 5.67 3.78
C ASP A 40 20.78 5.92 4.88
N ASP A 41 19.78 5.08 5.01
CA ASP A 41 18.77 5.13 6.08
C ASP A 41 19.26 4.52 7.40
N CYS A 42 20.44 3.87 7.38
CA CYS A 42 21.09 3.30 8.56
C CYS A 42 21.83 4.33 9.39
N ARG A 43 21.94 4.10 10.71
CA ARG A 43 22.95 4.78 11.53
C ARG A 43 24.34 4.47 10.97
N VAL A 44 25.27 5.39 11.13
CA VAL A 44 26.61 5.32 10.53
C VAL A 44 27.34 4.01 10.86
N ASP A 45 27.22 3.54 12.10
CA ASP A 45 27.80 2.28 12.60
C ASP A 45 27.10 1.02 12.11
N GLN A 46 26.00 1.15 11.37
CA GLN A 46 25.15 0.06 10.89
C GLN A 46 25.09 -0.07 9.35
N ARG A 47 25.92 0.68 8.62
CA ARG A 47 25.87 0.76 7.15
C ARG A 47 26.61 -0.36 6.42
N ASP A 48 27.47 -1.10 7.10
CA ASP A 48 28.25 -2.17 6.49
C ASP A 48 27.50 -3.50 6.50
N PHE A 49 27.30 -4.09 5.33
CA PHE A 49 26.59 -5.34 5.11
C PHE A 49 27.46 -6.33 4.31
N PRO A 50 28.50 -6.92 4.90
CA PRO A 50 29.41 -7.81 4.19
C PRO A 50 28.66 -9.02 3.61
N GLY A 51 28.90 -9.29 2.31
CA GLY A 51 28.29 -10.41 1.62
C GLY A 51 26.80 -10.26 1.24
N ALA A 52 26.17 -9.14 1.60
CA ALA A 52 24.78 -8.88 1.20
C ALA A 52 24.64 -8.48 -0.27
N ARG A 53 23.41 -8.55 -0.78
CA ARG A 53 23.03 -7.94 -2.06
C ARG A 53 23.09 -6.41 -1.91
N GLY A 54 23.80 -5.77 -2.83
CA GLY A 54 23.85 -4.32 -3.00
C GLY A 54 22.85 -3.81 -4.03
N ALA A 55 22.98 -2.54 -4.41
CA ALA A 55 22.19 -1.95 -5.47
C ALA A 55 22.23 -2.80 -6.75
N PRO A 56 21.14 -2.87 -7.53
CA PRO A 56 21.11 -3.61 -8.79
C PRO A 56 22.20 -3.13 -9.76
N GLU A 57 22.86 -4.07 -10.42
CA GLU A 57 23.86 -3.85 -11.43
C GLU A 57 23.36 -4.37 -12.77
N TYR A 58 23.72 -3.69 -13.85
CA TYR A 58 23.21 -3.97 -15.19
C TYR A 58 24.36 -4.11 -16.18
N ARG A 59 24.21 -5.01 -17.16
CA ARG A 59 25.15 -5.16 -18.27
C ARG A 59 24.38 -5.30 -19.58
N LEU A 60 24.69 -4.42 -20.53
CA LEU A 60 24.11 -4.44 -21.88
C LEU A 60 24.65 -5.66 -22.66
N ASP A 61 24.01 -6.81 -22.49
CA ASP A 61 24.34 -8.06 -23.18
C ASP A 61 23.47 -8.19 -24.43
N THR A 62 24.09 -8.23 -25.61
CA THR A 62 23.40 -8.39 -26.91
C THR A 62 22.61 -9.71 -27.00
N GLY A 63 22.98 -10.74 -26.24
CA GLY A 63 22.24 -11.98 -26.15
C GLY A 63 20.82 -11.82 -25.56
N ARG A 64 20.51 -10.66 -24.95
CA ARG A 64 19.18 -10.34 -24.40
C ARG A 64 18.28 -9.56 -25.36
N PHE A 65 18.81 -9.08 -26.46
CA PHE A 65 18.02 -8.23 -27.39
C PHE A 65 16.81 -8.98 -27.94
N SER A 66 16.92 -10.27 -28.26
CA SER A 66 15.80 -11.09 -28.74
C SER A 66 14.67 -11.24 -27.73
N GLU A 67 14.98 -11.27 -26.42
CA GLU A 67 13.96 -11.31 -25.36
C GLU A 67 13.21 -9.99 -25.28
N ILE A 68 13.92 -8.85 -25.40
CA ILE A 68 13.35 -7.50 -25.39
C ILE A 68 12.52 -7.26 -26.65
N LEU A 69 13.00 -7.71 -27.82
CA LEU A 69 12.37 -7.48 -29.12
C LEU A 69 11.31 -8.53 -29.48
N ASP A 70 10.80 -9.29 -28.50
CA ASP A 70 9.72 -10.28 -28.74
C ASP A 70 8.46 -9.58 -29.28
N PRO A 71 8.06 -9.86 -30.55
CA PRO A 71 6.90 -9.22 -31.17
C PRO A 71 5.60 -9.44 -30.40
N SER A 72 5.46 -10.59 -29.72
CA SER A 72 4.23 -10.93 -28.98
C SER A 72 3.95 -9.99 -27.81
N TYR A 73 4.98 -9.35 -27.25
CA TYR A 73 4.81 -8.32 -26.24
C TYR A 73 4.43 -6.98 -26.87
N TRP A 74 5.18 -6.53 -27.89
CA TRP A 74 5.02 -5.18 -28.45
C TRP A 74 3.77 -5.01 -29.31
N GLN A 75 3.27 -6.07 -29.96
CA GLN A 75 2.06 -6.01 -30.81
C GLN A 75 0.80 -5.57 -30.06
N VAL A 76 0.73 -5.77 -28.74
CA VAL A 76 -0.41 -5.38 -27.90
C VAL A 76 -0.20 -4.02 -27.23
N GLN A 77 0.99 -3.42 -27.39
CA GLN A 77 1.34 -2.12 -26.79
C GLN A 77 1.02 -0.98 -27.77
N HIS A 78 -0.21 -0.53 -27.80
CA HIS A 78 -0.65 0.52 -28.71
C HIS A 78 0.19 1.80 -28.59
N GLY A 79 0.73 2.26 -29.74
CA GLY A 79 1.55 3.47 -29.82
C GLY A 79 2.98 3.32 -29.29
N ALA A 80 3.44 2.09 -29.02
CA ALA A 80 4.85 1.82 -28.72
C ALA A 80 5.73 2.06 -29.96
N PRO A 81 7.04 2.35 -29.76
CA PRO A 81 8.01 2.40 -30.86
C PRO A 81 8.04 1.09 -31.65
N GLY A 82 8.35 1.18 -32.95
CA GLY A 82 8.55 0.00 -33.78
C GLY A 82 9.79 -0.80 -33.38
N LEU A 83 9.78 -2.11 -33.65
CA LEU A 83 10.88 -3.02 -33.27
C LEU A 83 12.22 -2.60 -33.87
N ASP A 84 12.24 -2.05 -35.09
CA ASP A 84 13.47 -1.57 -35.73
C ASP A 84 14.06 -0.37 -35.00
N ALA A 85 13.23 0.55 -34.48
CA ALA A 85 13.66 1.68 -33.68
C ALA A 85 14.22 1.22 -32.32
N LEU A 86 13.53 0.28 -31.66
CA LEU A 86 14.00 -0.33 -30.42
C LEU A 86 15.33 -1.05 -30.61
N GLN A 87 15.48 -1.85 -31.68
CA GLN A 87 16.71 -2.54 -32.00
C GLN A 87 17.85 -1.54 -32.23
N SER A 88 17.63 -0.51 -33.05
CA SER A 88 18.63 0.54 -33.31
C SER A 88 19.07 1.24 -32.04
N MET A 89 18.14 1.57 -31.14
CA MET A 89 18.43 2.16 -29.82
C MET A 89 19.31 1.23 -28.97
N LEU A 90 18.97 -0.06 -28.88
CA LEU A 90 19.72 -1.05 -28.10
C LEU A 90 21.15 -1.21 -28.64
N GLU A 91 21.32 -1.32 -29.97
CA GLU A 91 22.62 -1.45 -30.64
C GLU A 91 23.52 -0.22 -30.41
N LYS A 92 22.98 0.99 -30.56
CA LYS A 92 23.69 2.24 -30.30
C LYS A 92 24.10 2.38 -28.83
N ALA A 93 23.22 2.05 -27.90
CA ALA A 93 23.53 2.08 -26.47
C ALA A 93 24.64 1.08 -26.11
N HIS A 94 24.59 -0.14 -26.69
CA HIS A 94 25.63 -1.14 -26.51
C HIS A 94 26.97 -0.69 -27.09
N ALA A 95 26.99 -0.09 -28.28
CA ALA A 95 28.22 0.39 -28.92
C ALA A 95 28.98 1.41 -28.05
N VAL A 96 28.26 2.21 -27.25
CA VAL A 96 28.87 3.21 -26.35
C VAL A 96 29.23 2.60 -24.98
N SER A 97 28.33 1.78 -24.41
CA SER A 97 28.49 1.25 -23.05
C SER A 97 29.34 -0.02 -22.99
N GLY A 98 29.43 -0.78 -24.08
CA GLY A 98 30.10 -2.08 -24.14
C GLY A 98 29.58 -3.04 -23.07
N ASN A 99 30.48 -3.83 -22.49
CA ASN A 99 30.20 -4.79 -21.44
C ASN A 99 30.41 -4.25 -20.02
N ASN A 100 30.41 -2.93 -19.83
CA ASN A 100 30.59 -2.32 -18.51
C ASN A 100 29.39 -2.61 -17.61
N LEU A 101 29.67 -2.74 -16.30
CA LEU A 101 28.62 -2.73 -15.28
C LEU A 101 28.14 -1.29 -15.06
N LEU A 102 26.82 -1.11 -15.08
CA LEU A 102 26.13 0.17 -14.94
C LEU A 102 25.13 0.09 -13.78
N ASP A 103 24.85 1.21 -13.15
CA ASP A 103 23.66 1.38 -12.33
C ASP A 103 22.43 1.69 -13.20
N ALA A 104 21.22 1.62 -12.63
CA ALA A 104 19.96 1.85 -13.36
C ALA A 104 19.90 3.23 -14.03
N LYS A 105 20.43 4.28 -13.37
CA LYS A 105 20.43 5.65 -13.89
C LYS A 105 21.39 5.79 -15.08
N SER A 106 22.55 5.19 -14.99
CA SER A 106 23.55 5.18 -16.07
C SER A 106 23.05 4.39 -17.28
N LEU A 107 22.40 3.25 -17.04
CA LEU A 107 21.79 2.46 -18.11
C LEU A 107 20.64 3.23 -18.81
N SER A 108 19.74 3.85 -18.05
CA SER A 108 18.65 4.68 -18.62
C SER A 108 19.21 5.83 -19.46
N ARG A 109 20.25 6.50 -18.99
CA ARG A 109 20.94 7.55 -19.76
C ARG A 109 21.60 7.03 -21.05
N ALA A 110 22.14 5.80 -21.02
CA ALA A 110 22.71 5.21 -22.21
C ALA A 110 21.65 5.03 -23.31
N PHE A 111 20.43 4.60 -22.97
CA PHE A 111 19.32 4.51 -23.92
C PHE A 111 18.83 5.88 -24.37
N GLU A 112 18.65 6.82 -23.47
CA GLU A 112 18.24 8.19 -23.80
C GLU A 112 19.25 8.88 -24.72
N ASN A 113 20.57 8.73 -24.47
CA ASN A 113 21.62 9.27 -25.33
C ASN A 113 21.70 8.56 -26.70
N ALA A 114 21.35 7.27 -26.76
CA ALA A 114 21.36 6.51 -28.01
C ALA A 114 20.20 6.91 -28.94
N ASP A 115 19.01 7.12 -28.37
CA ASP A 115 17.83 7.56 -29.10
C ASP A 115 16.77 8.09 -28.12
N ALA A 116 16.84 9.40 -27.83
CA ALA A 116 15.91 10.06 -26.90
C ALA A 116 14.45 10.01 -27.36
N GLU A 117 14.20 10.04 -28.66
CA GLU A 117 12.83 9.99 -29.20
C GLU A 117 12.21 8.62 -28.90
N THR A 118 12.87 7.54 -29.28
CA THR A 118 12.41 6.17 -29.02
C THR A 118 12.27 5.91 -27.50
N TRP A 119 13.26 6.32 -26.68
CA TRP A 119 13.21 6.13 -25.23
C TRP A 119 12.05 6.86 -24.57
N ASN A 120 11.75 8.10 -25.01
CA ASN A 120 10.68 8.91 -24.45
C ASN A 120 9.27 8.52 -24.93
N GLN A 121 9.14 7.77 -26.03
CA GLN A 121 7.87 7.16 -26.45
C GLN A 121 7.48 5.93 -25.62
N LEU A 122 8.40 5.38 -24.84
CA LEU A 122 8.14 4.23 -23.95
C LEU A 122 7.42 4.68 -22.68
N LEU A 123 6.40 3.93 -22.29
CA LEU A 123 5.81 4.00 -20.94
C LEU A 123 6.84 3.57 -19.89
N ARG A 124 6.64 3.93 -18.64
CA ARG A 124 7.56 3.55 -17.55
C ARG A 124 7.71 2.03 -17.46
N GLY A 125 6.63 1.26 -17.50
CA GLY A 125 6.70 -0.20 -17.47
C GLY A 125 7.47 -0.80 -18.65
N GLU A 126 7.41 -0.19 -19.85
CA GLU A 126 8.19 -0.62 -21.01
C GLU A 126 9.68 -0.31 -20.85
N GLN A 127 10.02 0.82 -20.24
CA GLN A 127 11.40 1.14 -19.85
C GLN A 127 11.91 0.12 -18.84
N ASP A 128 11.12 -0.23 -17.82
CA ASP A 128 11.46 -1.20 -16.79
C ASP A 128 11.61 -2.62 -17.37
N LEU A 129 10.82 -2.99 -18.40
CA LEU A 129 10.99 -4.25 -19.14
C LEU A 129 12.39 -4.31 -19.77
N ILE A 130 12.80 -3.24 -20.45
CA ILE A 130 14.13 -3.16 -21.10
C ILE A 130 15.23 -3.22 -20.04
N LEU A 131 15.13 -2.41 -18.98
CA LEU A 131 16.14 -2.37 -17.91
C LEU A 131 16.27 -3.74 -17.24
N SER A 132 15.18 -4.39 -16.89
CA SER A 132 15.17 -5.66 -16.17
C SER A 132 15.82 -6.81 -16.94
N ALA A 133 15.81 -6.76 -18.28
CA ALA A 133 16.48 -7.76 -19.11
C ALA A 133 18.01 -7.80 -18.88
N PHE A 134 18.60 -6.65 -18.50
CA PHE A 134 20.04 -6.48 -18.34
C PHE A 134 20.52 -6.60 -16.89
N GLU A 135 19.61 -6.76 -15.90
CA GLU A 135 19.99 -6.92 -14.50
C GLU A 135 20.82 -8.19 -14.29
N GLN A 136 21.87 -8.06 -13.50
CA GLN A 136 22.82 -9.13 -13.21
C GLN A 136 22.52 -9.81 -11.88
N LEU A 137 22.67 -11.12 -11.85
CA LEU A 137 22.66 -11.90 -10.61
C LEU A 137 23.87 -11.51 -9.76
N GLN A 138 23.65 -11.02 -8.56
CA GLN A 138 24.69 -10.87 -7.56
C GLN A 138 24.79 -12.17 -6.76
N GLN A 139 25.95 -12.81 -6.81
CA GLN A 139 26.19 -14.10 -6.16
C GLN A 139 27.59 -14.19 -5.56
N ASP A 140 27.74 -15.10 -4.60
CA ASP A 140 29.02 -15.54 -4.08
C ASP A 140 29.06 -17.05 -4.09
N SER A 141 30.12 -17.61 -4.67
CA SER A 141 30.33 -19.08 -4.76
C SER A 141 29.09 -19.85 -5.28
N GLY A 142 28.34 -19.25 -6.22
CA GLY A 142 27.16 -19.86 -6.82
C GLY A 142 25.86 -19.67 -6.01
N VAL A 143 25.91 -18.98 -4.87
CA VAL A 143 24.75 -18.68 -4.05
C VAL A 143 24.33 -17.22 -4.25
N ARG A 144 23.05 -16.97 -4.55
CA ARG A 144 22.55 -15.60 -4.69
C ARG A 144 22.74 -14.81 -3.39
N LYS A 145 23.29 -13.62 -3.49
CA LYS A 145 23.34 -12.66 -2.39
C LYS A 145 21.92 -12.19 -2.07
N ARG A 146 21.61 -12.08 -0.78
CA ARG A 146 20.31 -11.64 -0.29
C ARG A 146 20.40 -10.24 0.29
N GLU A 147 19.33 -9.47 0.21
CA GLU A 147 19.21 -8.25 0.98
C GLU A 147 19.22 -8.59 2.46
N GLN A 148 20.00 -7.84 3.24
CA GLN A 148 20.06 -7.94 4.70
C GLN A 148 19.40 -6.73 5.32
N VAL A 149 18.62 -6.93 6.37
CA VAL A 149 17.89 -5.90 7.10
C VAL A 149 18.45 -5.77 8.51
N ARG A 150 18.43 -4.56 9.04
CA ARG A 150 18.67 -4.25 10.47
C ARG A 150 17.51 -3.43 10.99
N LEU A 151 16.46 -4.10 11.46
CA LEU A 151 15.22 -3.47 11.91
C LEU A 151 15.44 -2.37 12.95
N HIS A 152 16.44 -2.54 13.81
CA HIS A 152 16.85 -1.55 14.82
C HIS A 152 18.07 -0.71 14.42
N GLY A 153 18.58 -0.87 13.21
CA GLY A 153 19.76 -0.18 12.68
C GLY A 153 19.48 1.19 12.08
N GLY A 154 18.21 1.54 11.85
CA GLY A 154 17.80 2.77 11.21
C GLY A 154 17.88 4.02 12.11
N ASN A 155 17.86 5.18 11.45
CA ASN A 155 17.81 6.50 12.10
C ASN A 155 16.43 6.82 12.69
N ARG A 156 15.40 6.04 12.35
CA ARG A 156 14.00 6.23 12.78
C ARG A 156 13.49 5.00 13.53
N PRO A 157 12.97 5.15 14.75
CA PRO A 157 12.51 4.03 15.56
C PRO A 157 11.10 3.54 15.21
N TYR A 158 10.37 4.30 14.40
CA TYR A 158 8.93 4.05 14.16
C TYR A 158 8.66 2.78 13.36
N ASP A 159 9.48 2.46 12.36
CA ASP A 159 9.32 1.28 11.52
C ASP A 159 9.33 0.01 12.39
N ALA A 160 10.35 -0.09 13.27
CA ALA A 160 10.45 -1.21 14.20
C ALA A 160 9.25 -1.30 15.15
N ALA A 161 8.70 -0.17 15.60
CA ALA A 161 7.53 -0.13 16.47
C ALA A 161 6.27 -0.64 15.75
N LEU A 162 6.04 -0.22 14.50
CA LEU A 162 4.89 -0.63 13.70
C LEU A 162 4.91 -2.13 13.38
N PHE A 163 6.06 -2.69 13.00
CA PHE A 163 6.17 -4.12 12.74
C PHE A 163 6.05 -4.96 14.01
N ARG A 164 6.57 -4.48 15.17
CA ARG A 164 6.32 -5.13 16.46
C ARG A 164 4.85 -5.09 16.86
N GLN A 165 4.12 -4.01 16.55
CA GLN A 165 2.68 -3.94 16.78
C GLN A 165 1.94 -4.98 15.94
N LEU A 166 2.28 -5.16 14.66
CA LEU A 166 1.75 -6.24 13.83
C LEU A 166 2.01 -7.63 14.47
N VAL A 167 3.25 -7.87 14.91
CA VAL A 167 3.61 -9.13 15.57
C VAL A 167 2.83 -9.32 16.87
N ALA A 168 2.62 -8.27 17.66
CA ALA A 168 1.84 -8.32 18.90
C ALA A 168 0.35 -8.65 18.63
N GLU A 169 -0.27 -8.03 17.62
CA GLU A 169 -1.66 -8.33 17.22
C GLU A 169 -1.79 -9.78 16.71
N ALA A 170 -0.86 -10.24 15.86
CA ALA A 170 -0.81 -11.63 15.43
C ALA A 170 -0.58 -12.60 16.60
N GLY A 171 0.23 -12.21 17.59
CA GLY A 171 0.55 -12.99 18.79
C GLY A 171 -0.67 -13.29 19.68
N LYS A 172 -1.69 -12.44 19.67
CA LYS A 172 -2.98 -12.69 20.35
C LYS A 172 -3.65 -13.99 19.86
N ARG A 173 -3.39 -14.39 18.61
CA ARG A 173 -3.90 -15.58 17.93
C ARG A 173 -2.95 -16.79 18.06
N SER A 174 -1.75 -16.59 18.63
CA SER A 174 -0.70 -17.59 18.80
C SER A 174 -0.12 -17.62 20.22
N PRO A 175 -0.94 -17.83 21.26
CA PRO A 175 -0.48 -17.75 22.63
C PRO A 175 0.63 -18.74 22.93
N GLY A 176 1.73 -18.24 23.52
CA GLY A 176 2.89 -19.04 23.92
C GLY A 176 3.81 -19.49 22.78
N ARG A 177 3.56 -19.07 21.54
CA ARG A 177 4.41 -19.38 20.36
C ARG A 177 4.66 -18.13 19.54
N LYS A 178 5.73 -18.14 18.74
CA LYS A 178 5.96 -17.08 17.75
C LYS A 178 4.80 -17.08 16.74
N PRO A 179 4.20 -15.92 16.45
CA PRO A 179 3.17 -15.87 15.43
C PRO A 179 3.79 -16.11 14.05
N ARG A 180 3.10 -16.90 13.23
CA ARG A 180 3.40 -17.08 11.82
C ARG A 180 2.74 -15.95 11.06
N ILE A 181 3.50 -15.23 10.25
CA ILE A 181 3.00 -14.11 9.45
C ILE A 181 3.31 -14.38 7.99
N ALA A 182 2.24 -14.58 7.20
CA ALA A 182 2.39 -14.62 5.75
C ALA A 182 2.58 -13.20 5.22
N PHE A 183 3.41 -13.04 4.19
CA PHE A 183 3.50 -11.80 3.44
C PHE A 183 3.46 -12.08 1.93
N THR A 184 2.81 -11.19 1.18
CA THR A 184 2.85 -11.20 -0.28
C THR A 184 3.72 -10.04 -0.77
N THR A 185 4.19 -10.16 -2.00
CA THR A 185 4.88 -9.11 -2.74
C THR A 185 4.11 -8.80 -4.02
N SER A 186 2.79 -8.91 -3.94
CA SER A 186 1.87 -8.90 -5.08
C SER A 186 1.52 -7.50 -5.60
N ALA A 187 1.86 -6.42 -4.87
CA ALA A 187 1.75 -5.05 -5.37
C ALA A 187 3.00 -4.56 -6.10
N SER A 188 4.12 -5.27 -5.97
CA SER A 188 5.38 -4.89 -6.60
C SER A 188 5.45 -5.41 -8.04
N ILE A 189 5.88 -4.56 -8.98
CA ILE A 189 6.17 -4.99 -10.36
C ILE A 189 7.36 -5.97 -10.39
N ASN A 190 8.31 -5.83 -9.46
CA ASN A 190 9.40 -6.76 -9.19
C ASN A 190 9.25 -7.38 -7.81
N GLY A 191 8.27 -8.28 -7.65
CA GLY A 191 7.93 -8.87 -6.36
C GLY A 191 9.10 -9.60 -5.68
N PHE A 192 10.03 -10.18 -6.44
CA PHE A 192 11.18 -10.90 -5.86
C PHE A 192 12.17 -9.99 -5.12
N ASP A 193 12.28 -8.72 -5.50
CA ASP A 193 13.17 -7.77 -4.82
C ASP A 193 12.82 -7.57 -3.34
N ALA A 194 11.53 -7.63 -3.00
CA ALA A 194 11.07 -7.35 -1.64
C ALA A 194 11.02 -8.59 -0.73
N VAL A 195 11.23 -9.81 -1.28
CA VAL A 195 11.05 -11.06 -0.51
C VAL A 195 12.06 -11.16 0.63
N ASP A 196 13.34 -10.96 0.34
CA ASP A 196 14.39 -11.05 1.37
C ASP A 196 14.19 -10.00 2.45
N PHE A 197 13.82 -8.77 2.04
CA PHE A 197 13.53 -7.66 2.95
C PHE A 197 12.43 -8.01 3.96
N TYR A 198 11.25 -8.42 3.49
CA TYR A 198 10.13 -8.72 4.40
C TYR A 198 10.38 -9.99 5.21
N ARG A 199 11.08 -10.98 4.66
CA ARG A 199 11.46 -12.20 5.38
C ARG A 199 12.32 -11.87 6.60
N GLU A 200 13.37 -11.06 6.42
CA GLU A 200 14.24 -10.64 7.53
C GLU A 200 13.56 -9.65 8.48
N LEU A 201 12.85 -8.67 7.96
CA LEU A 201 12.13 -7.67 8.73
C LEU A 201 11.17 -8.30 9.75
N LEU A 202 10.31 -9.21 9.27
CA LEU A 202 9.32 -9.90 10.12
C LEU A 202 9.99 -10.86 11.11
N ALA A 203 11.08 -11.53 10.71
CA ALA A 203 11.84 -12.39 11.61
C ALA A 203 12.46 -11.58 12.77
N GLN A 204 13.07 -10.43 12.48
CA GLN A 204 13.66 -9.54 13.48
C GLN A 204 12.60 -8.82 14.33
N ALA A 205 11.38 -8.63 13.80
CA ALA A 205 10.25 -8.14 14.58
C ALA A 205 9.69 -9.19 15.57
N GLY A 206 10.09 -10.47 15.46
CA GLY A 206 9.72 -11.56 16.37
C GLY A 206 8.73 -12.57 15.80
N ALA A 207 8.42 -12.54 14.52
CA ALA A 207 7.54 -13.49 13.85
C ALA A 207 8.31 -14.68 13.22
N GLU A 208 7.56 -15.70 12.80
CA GLU A 208 7.96 -16.71 11.82
C GLU A 208 7.42 -16.26 10.46
N PRO A 209 8.26 -15.73 9.55
CA PRO A 209 7.82 -15.21 8.26
C PRO A 209 7.52 -16.34 7.29
N VAL A 210 6.43 -16.21 6.55
CA VAL A 210 6.02 -17.14 5.48
C VAL A 210 5.81 -16.33 4.20
N TRP A 211 6.71 -16.47 3.23
CA TRP A 211 6.42 -15.87 1.93
C TRP A 211 5.27 -16.64 1.27
N TRP A 212 4.19 -15.95 0.98
CA TRP A 212 3.08 -16.47 0.19
C TRP A 212 3.26 -15.98 -1.25
N PRO A 213 3.79 -16.79 -2.17
CA PRO A 213 4.29 -16.36 -3.47
C PRO A 213 3.16 -16.14 -4.49
N VAL A 214 2.07 -15.50 -4.07
CA VAL A 214 0.93 -15.18 -4.93
C VAL A 214 1.09 -13.77 -5.51
N ASP A 215 0.86 -13.67 -6.81
CA ASP A 215 0.88 -12.43 -7.59
C ASP A 215 -0.09 -12.55 -8.78
N ALA A 216 -0.22 -11.48 -9.58
CA ALA A 216 -1.11 -11.46 -10.74
C ALA A 216 -0.73 -12.53 -11.79
N ALA A 217 0.56 -12.81 -11.99
CA ALA A 217 1.00 -13.85 -12.90
C ALA A 217 0.63 -15.25 -12.41
N MET A 218 0.79 -15.49 -11.10
CA MET A 218 0.39 -16.74 -10.46
C MET A 218 -1.13 -16.93 -10.51
N ALA A 219 -1.91 -15.87 -10.25
CA ALA A 219 -3.37 -15.91 -10.33
C ALA A 219 -3.83 -16.25 -11.75
N GLU A 220 -3.21 -15.65 -12.76
CA GLU A 220 -3.46 -15.95 -14.16
C GLU A 220 -3.15 -17.42 -14.47
N ALA A 221 -1.97 -17.93 -14.05
CA ALA A 221 -1.59 -19.32 -14.24
C ALA A 221 -2.57 -20.32 -13.60
N ARG A 222 -3.17 -19.93 -12.48
CA ARG A 222 -4.03 -20.82 -11.69
C ARG A 222 -5.51 -20.74 -12.07
N PHE A 223 -6.01 -19.58 -12.48
CA PHE A 223 -7.46 -19.32 -12.53
C PHE A 223 -7.95 -18.90 -13.93
N SER A 224 -7.08 -18.70 -14.92
CA SER A 224 -7.52 -18.25 -16.27
C SER A 224 -7.98 -19.39 -17.19
N GLY A 225 -7.93 -20.66 -16.74
CA GLY A 225 -8.23 -21.82 -17.57
C GLY A 225 -7.08 -22.23 -18.51
N ALA A 226 -6.08 -21.37 -18.71
CA ALA A 226 -4.85 -21.73 -19.43
C ALA A 226 -3.85 -22.52 -18.56
N GLY A 227 -4.20 -22.72 -17.32
CA GLY A 227 -3.67 -23.50 -16.20
C GLY A 227 -2.28 -24.10 -16.30
N SER A 228 -1.23 -23.29 -16.50
CA SER A 228 0.11 -23.86 -16.60
C SER A 228 1.16 -23.04 -15.86
N CYS A 229 1.62 -23.60 -14.75
CA CYS A 229 2.78 -23.09 -14.04
C CYS A 229 4.05 -23.01 -14.90
N ILE A 230 4.08 -23.69 -16.06
CA ILE A 230 5.18 -23.61 -17.04
C ILE A 230 5.23 -22.22 -17.69
N LEU A 231 4.10 -21.54 -17.81
CA LEU A 231 3.99 -20.23 -18.47
C LEU A 231 4.20 -19.03 -17.52
N LEU A 232 4.60 -19.26 -16.27
CA LEU A 232 4.75 -18.18 -15.27
C LEU A 232 5.67 -17.06 -15.73
N GLN A 233 6.75 -17.34 -16.45
CA GLN A 233 7.65 -16.29 -16.98
C GLN A 233 6.94 -15.40 -17.98
N THR A 234 6.20 -15.99 -18.93
CA THR A 234 5.41 -15.23 -19.92
C THR A 234 4.31 -14.40 -19.23
N MET A 235 3.62 -15.01 -18.26
CA MET A 235 2.58 -14.31 -17.50
C MET A 235 3.16 -13.16 -16.66
N ARG A 236 4.34 -13.33 -16.07
CA ARG A 236 5.06 -12.29 -15.31
C ARG A 236 5.48 -11.13 -16.23
N ARG A 237 6.02 -11.42 -17.42
CA ARG A 237 6.31 -10.40 -18.44
C ARG A 237 5.05 -9.60 -18.77
N ASN A 238 3.94 -10.27 -19.01
CA ASN A 238 2.69 -9.62 -19.43
C ASN A 238 2.00 -8.85 -18.30
N ALA A 239 2.08 -9.34 -17.06
CA ALA A 239 1.45 -8.68 -15.90
C ALA A 239 2.28 -7.51 -15.35
N PHE A 240 3.61 -7.61 -15.40
CA PHE A 240 4.51 -6.69 -14.69
C PHE A 240 5.50 -5.96 -15.60
N SER A 241 5.54 -6.27 -16.89
CA SER A 241 6.56 -5.75 -17.80
C SER A 241 7.99 -5.99 -17.28
N MET A 242 8.30 -7.24 -16.89
CA MET A 242 9.60 -7.61 -16.32
C MET A 242 10.17 -8.84 -17.01
N LEU A 243 11.48 -8.79 -17.31
CA LEU A 243 12.25 -9.87 -17.91
C LEU A 243 13.34 -10.38 -16.95
N GLY A 244 13.81 -11.62 -17.15
CA GLY A 244 15.00 -12.15 -16.50
C GLY A 244 14.90 -12.37 -14.99
N ARG A 245 13.71 -12.36 -14.41
CA ARG A 245 13.56 -12.53 -12.94
C ARG A 245 14.06 -13.89 -12.45
N GLU A 246 13.87 -14.93 -13.23
CA GLU A 246 14.40 -16.29 -12.98
C GLU A 246 15.93 -16.36 -13.02
N ARG A 247 16.57 -15.44 -13.73
CA ARG A 247 18.04 -15.35 -13.78
C ARG A 247 18.60 -14.57 -12.58
N VAL A 248 17.92 -13.52 -12.17
CA VAL A 248 18.36 -12.66 -11.05
C VAL A 248 17.99 -13.27 -9.69
N PHE A 249 16.87 -13.99 -9.62
CA PHE A 249 16.33 -14.61 -8.40
C PHE A 249 16.00 -16.09 -8.60
N PRO A 250 16.96 -16.95 -8.96
CA PRO A 250 16.69 -18.34 -9.34
C PRO A 250 16.08 -19.16 -8.21
N ASP A 251 16.45 -18.92 -6.96
CA ASP A 251 15.91 -19.58 -5.78
C ASP A 251 14.42 -19.21 -5.55
N LEU A 252 14.07 -17.92 -5.67
CA LEU A 252 12.70 -17.44 -5.48
C LEU A 252 11.77 -17.89 -6.64
N ASP A 253 12.28 -17.87 -7.87
CA ASP A 253 11.54 -18.39 -9.03
C ASP A 253 11.24 -19.90 -8.87
N ALA A 254 12.21 -20.68 -8.40
CA ALA A 254 12.02 -22.10 -8.12
C ALA A 254 11.01 -22.34 -6.98
N GLU A 255 11.06 -21.52 -5.90
CA GLU A 255 10.10 -21.55 -4.79
C GLU A 255 8.68 -21.23 -5.29
N GLN A 256 8.51 -20.20 -6.12
CA GLN A 256 7.22 -19.83 -6.69
C GLN A 256 6.67 -20.92 -7.63
N LYS A 257 7.49 -21.47 -8.53
CA LYS A 257 7.10 -22.59 -9.41
C LYS A 257 6.68 -23.83 -8.62
N THR A 258 7.44 -24.16 -7.55
CA THR A 258 7.11 -25.29 -6.67
C THR A 258 5.78 -25.08 -5.96
N SER A 259 5.51 -23.86 -5.51
CA SER A 259 4.23 -23.48 -4.87
C SER A 259 3.07 -23.55 -5.86
N CYS A 260 3.27 -23.09 -7.10
CA CYS A 260 2.28 -23.20 -8.17
C CYS A 260 1.88 -24.66 -8.44
N ALA A 261 2.86 -25.58 -8.40
CA ALA A 261 2.62 -27.02 -8.61
C ALA A 261 1.93 -27.72 -7.43
N LYS A 262 1.84 -27.05 -6.26
CA LYS A 262 1.22 -27.58 -5.03
C LYS A 262 0.00 -26.74 -4.62
N PRO A 263 -1.09 -26.77 -5.40
CA PRO A 263 -2.22 -25.85 -5.24
C PRO A 263 -2.84 -25.86 -3.86
N THR A 264 -3.10 -27.02 -3.28
CA THR A 264 -3.76 -27.15 -1.98
C THR A 264 -2.95 -26.47 -0.87
N ALA A 265 -1.63 -26.69 -0.83
CA ALA A 265 -0.78 -26.07 0.18
C ALA A 265 -0.73 -24.55 0.02
N LEU A 266 -0.72 -24.04 -1.22
CA LEU A 266 -0.75 -22.62 -1.51
C LEU A 266 -2.08 -21.97 -1.11
N ASP A 267 -3.20 -22.63 -1.41
CA ASP A 267 -4.55 -22.12 -1.14
C ASP A 267 -4.87 -22.07 0.37
N GLU A 268 -4.23 -22.95 1.16
CA GLU A 268 -4.44 -23.08 2.61
C GLU A 268 -3.53 -22.16 3.46
N VAL A 269 -2.60 -21.44 2.86
CA VAL A 269 -1.69 -20.55 3.63
C VAL A 269 -2.45 -19.63 4.59
N PRO A 270 -3.56 -18.94 4.20
CA PRO A 270 -4.27 -18.05 5.12
C PRO A 270 -4.85 -18.74 6.37
N ASN A 271 -5.13 -20.04 6.30
CA ASN A 271 -5.62 -20.85 7.43
C ASN A 271 -4.49 -21.35 8.35
N THR A 272 -3.22 -21.21 7.94
CA THR A 272 -2.05 -21.71 8.68
C THR A 272 -1.22 -20.65 9.36
N VAL A 273 -1.60 -19.38 9.20
CA VAL A 273 -0.88 -18.21 9.71
C VAL A 273 -1.79 -17.34 10.57
N HIS A 274 -1.21 -16.46 11.38
CA HIS A 274 -1.93 -15.61 12.33
C HIS A 274 -2.08 -14.17 11.82
N ALA A 275 -1.28 -13.79 10.81
CA ALA A 275 -1.45 -12.55 10.08
C ALA A 275 -1.06 -12.71 8.61
N LEU A 276 -1.67 -11.88 7.75
CA LEU A 276 -1.29 -11.64 6.37
C LEU A 276 -0.82 -10.20 6.23
N PHE A 277 0.38 -10.00 5.69
CA PHE A 277 0.93 -8.68 5.36
C PHE A 277 0.93 -8.48 3.85
N LEU A 278 0.29 -7.40 3.40
CA LEU A 278 0.20 -6.98 2.01
C LEU A 278 1.23 -5.86 1.76
N ASP A 279 2.11 -6.06 0.78
CA ASP A 279 3.19 -5.11 0.46
C ASP A 279 2.69 -3.79 -0.17
N GLY A 280 3.61 -2.84 -0.31
CA GLY A 280 3.39 -1.59 -1.04
C GLY A 280 3.74 -1.70 -2.51
N GLY A 281 3.16 -0.83 -3.32
CA GLY A 281 3.36 -0.76 -4.77
C GLY A 281 2.10 -0.26 -5.46
N ASP A 282 1.53 -1.06 -6.33
CA ASP A 282 0.27 -0.78 -7.03
C ASP A 282 -0.88 -1.63 -6.47
N GLN A 283 -1.90 -1.00 -5.91
CA GLN A 283 -3.09 -1.66 -5.39
C GLN A 283 -3.89 -2.40 -6.46
N TRP A 284 -3.76 -2.02 -7.73
CA TRP A 284 -4.38 -2.73 -8.84
C TRP A 284 -3.77 -4.12 -9.04
N LEU A 285 -2.46 -4.27 -8.87
CA LEU A 285 -1.78 -5.57 -8.92
C LEU A 285 -2.24 -6.51 -7.80
N HIS A 286 -2.45 -5.99 -6.58
CA HIS A 286 -3.11 -6.77 -5.51
C HIS A 286 -4.49 -7.24 -5.96
N ARG A 287 -5.28 -6.34 -6.56
CA ARG A 287 -6.60 -6.70 -7.03
C ARG A 287 -6.54 -7.78 -8.11
N GLN A 288 -5.64 -7.69 -9.09
CA GLN A 288 -5.44 -8.72 -10.11
C GLN A 288 -5.01 -10.07 -9.50
N THR A 289 -4.29 -10.04 -8.37
CA THR A 289 -3.87 -11.24 -7.65
C THR A 289 -5.04 -11.95 -6.98
N PHE A 290 -6.01 -11.21 -6.43
CA PHE A 290 -7.06 -11.75 -5.58
C PHE A 290 -8.43 -11.89 -6.24
N PHE A 291 -8.57 -11.44 -7.49
CA PHE A 291 -9.81 -11.58 -8.26
C PHE A 291 -9.55 -12.28 -9.58
N THR A 292 -10.56 -12.95 -10.08
CA THR A 292 -10.59 -13.50 -11.43
C THR A 292 -10.84 -12.40 -12.46
N ARG A 293 -10.66 -12.69 -13.74
CA ARG A 293 -10.86 -11.71 -14.84
C ARG A 293 -12.28 -11.13 -14.91
N ASP A 294 -13.28 -11.90 -14.49
CA ASP A 294 -14.68 -11.44 -14.40
C ASP A 294 -14.98 -10.59 -13.16
N GLY A 295 -13.97 -10.34 -12.32
CA GLY A 295 -14.09 -9.51 -11.14
C GLY A 295 -14.64 -10.22 -9.91
N THR A 296 -14.79 -11.54 -9.92
CA THR A 296 -15.19 -12.31 -8.74
C THR A 296 -14.00 -12.65 -7.84
N PRO A 297 -14.18 -12.70 -6.50
CA PRO A 297 -13.12 -13.15 -5.59
C PRO A 297 -12.66 -14.57 -5.93
N ASN A 298 -11.35 -14.74 -6.14
CA ASN A 298 -10.78 -16.06 -6.38
C ASN A 298 -10.68 -16.90 -5.08
N PRO A 299 -10.28 -18.18 -5.12
CA PRO A 299 -10.16 -19.02 -3.93
C PRO A 299 -9.31 -18.42 -2.82
N TRP A 300 -8.20 -17.77 -3.15
CA TRP A 300 -7.31 -17.13 -2.18
C TRP A 300 -8.02 -16.03 -1.38
N LEU A 301 -8.70 -15.10 -2.07
CA LEU A 301 -9.43 -14.04 -1.37
C LEU A 301 -10.57 -14.59 -0.52
N ARG A 302 -11.27 -15.62 -1.00
CA ARG A 302 -12.33 -16.26 -0.19
C ARG A 302 -11.78 -16.85 1.10
N THR A 303 -10.61 -17.52 1.05
CA THR A 303 -9.95 -18.09 2.23
C THR A 303 -9.49 -16.98 3.19
N VAL A 304 -8.86 -15.91 2.66
CA VAL A 304 -8.45 -14.74 3.47
C VAL A 304 -9.65 -14.12 4.18
N ARG A 305 -10.74 -13.81 3.44
CA ARG A 305 -11.95 -13.22 4.04
C ARG A 305 -12.57 -14.10 5.11
N ALA A 306 -12.65 -15.40 4.86
CA ALA A 306 -13.21 -16.34 5.83
C ALA A 306 -12.37 -16.40 7.11
N ALA A 307 -11.04 -16.50 7.03
CA ALA A 307 -10.15 -16.50 8.18
C ALA A 307 -10.17 -15.15 8.95
N PHE A 308 -10.21 -14.06 8.22
CA PHE A 308 -10.34 -12.71 8.79
C PHE A 308 -11.65 -12.53 9.57
N LEU A 309 -12.78 -12.87 8.97
CA LEU A 309 -14.10 -12.71 9.60
C LEU A 309 -14.29 -13.60 10.85
N ARG A 310 -13.61 -14.75 10.93
CA ARG A 310 -13.58 -15.56 12.17
C ARG A 310 -12.70 -14.99 13.25
N GLY A 311 -11.89 -13.95 12.95
CA GLY A 311 -10.90 -13.40 13.89
C GLY A 311 -9.62 -14.22 13.99
N ASP A 312 -9.43 -15.24 13.15
CA ASP A 312 -8.25 -16.11 13.12
C ASP A 312 -7.04 -15.43 12.48
N LEU A 313 -7.29 -14.48 11.58
CA LEU A 313 -6.28 -13.83 10.75
C LEU A 313 -6.33 -12.30 10.92
N VAL A 314 -5.20 -11.69 11.32
CA VAL A 314 -4.99 -10.24 11.17
C VAL A 314 -4.65 -9.95 9.72
N VAL A 315 -5.25 -8.92 9.11
CA VAL A 315 -4.78 -8.44 7.80
C VAL A 315 -4.13 -7.09 7.98
N ALA A 316 -2.86 -7.01 7.62
CA ALA A 316 -2.08 -5.78 7.64
C ALA A 316 -1.61 -5.44 6.22
N GLY A 317 -1.38 -4.17 5.94
CA GLY A 317 -0.81 -3.79 4.66
C GLY A 317 -0.26 -2.38 4.68
N THR A 318 0.75 -2.17 3.83
CA THR A 318 1.42 -0.88 3.72
C THR A 318 1.15 -0.22 2.38
N SER A 319 0.95 1.11 2.36
CA SER A 319 0.74 1.86 1.10
C SER A 319 -0.38 1.25 0.26
N ALA A 320 -0.07 0.68 -0.91
CA ALA A 320 -1.02 -0.05 -1.76
C ALA A 320 -1.72 -1.19 -1.00
N GLY A 321 -0.97 -1.91 -0.13
CA GLY A 321 -1.52 -2.97 0.72
C GLY A 321 -2.50 -2.47 1.78
N ALA A 322 -2.40 -1.21 2.22
CA ALA A 322 -3.43 -0.57 3.04
C ALA A 322 -4.63 -0.14 2.18
N ALA A 323 -4.38 0.54 1.06
CA ALA A 323 -5.43 1.06 0.18
C ALA A 323 -6.33 -0.04 -0.38
N VAL A 324 -5.76 -1.21 -0.73
CA VAL A 324 -6.53 -2.34 -1.26
C VAL A 324 -7.46 -2.99 -0.24
N GLN A 325 -7.30 -2.74 1.08
CA GLN A 325 -8.23 -3.21 2.11
C GLN A 325 -9.56 -2.45 2.10
N SER A 326 -9.67 -1.36 1.30
CA SER A 326 -10.95 -0.67 1.05
C SER A 326 -12.08 -1.66 0.76
N GLY A 327 -13.28 -1.30 1.19
CA GLY A 327 -14.46 -2.10 0.95
C GLY A 327 -15.11 -1.88 -0.42
N THR A 328 -16.41 -2.11 -0.48
CA THR A 328 -17.19 -2.03 -1.73
C THR A 328 -17.45 -0.61 -2.21
N ALA A 329 -17.20 0.41 -1.39
CA ALA A 329 -17.44 1.81 -1.76
C ALA A 329 -16.63 2.25 -2.99
N GLY A 330 -15.44 1.69 -3.16
CA GLY A 330 -14.52 2.00 -4.22
C GLY A 330 -13.07 1.81 -3.78
N MET A 331 -12.13 1.92 -4.71
CA MET A 331 -10.69 1.91 -4.44
C MET A 331 -10.02 2.96 -5.32
N ILE A 332 -9.29 3.89 -4.71
CA ILE A 332 -8.49 4.86 -5.46
C ILE A 332 -7.39 4.10 -6.20
N THR A 333 -7.23 4.36 -7.50
CA THR A 333 -6.17 3.73 -8.32
C THR A 333 -5.06 4.70 -8.70
N ASN A 334 -5.37 6.00 -8.81
CA ASN A 334 -4.37 7.03 -9.13
C ASN A 334 -4.85 8.43 -8.74
N GLY A 335 -4.01 9.45 -8.92
CA GLY A 335 -4.37 10.86 -8.97
C GLY A 335 -3.82 11.75 -7.87
N THR A 336 -3.95 13.02 -8.10
CA THR A 336 -3.54 14.09 -7.19
C THR A 336 -4.74 14.89 -6.69
N SER A 337 -4.59 15.62 -5.57
CA SER A 337 -5.63 16.55 -5.11
C SER A 337 -5.85 17.71 -6.07
N VAL A 338 -4.81 18.11 -6.82
CA VAL A 338 -4.92 19.17 -7.84
C VAL A 338 -5.89 18.73 -8.94
N ASN A 339 -5.66 17.58 -9.56
CA ASN A 339 -6.53 17.09 -10.62
C ASN A 339 -7.92 16.70 -10.10
N ALA A 340 -8.01 16.18 -8.86
CA ALA A 340 -9.28 15.92 -8.21
C ALA A 340 -10.17 17.17 -8.09
N LEU A 341 -9.60 18.29 -7.67
CA LEU A 341 -10.33 19.57 -7.57
C LEU A 341 -10.66 20.17 -8.94
N ALA A 342 -9.76 20.02 -9.92
CA ALA A 342 -9.94 20.57 -11.26
C ALA A 342 -10.92 19.78 -12.12
N TYR A 343 -10.87 18.44 -12.04
CA TYR A 343 -11.56 17.53 -13.00
C TYR A 343 -12.48 16.51 -12.34
N GLY A 344 -12.50 16.46 -10.99
CA GLY A 344 -13.31 15.49 -10.25
C GLY A 344 -12.69 14.09 -10.20
N ALA A 345 -13.53 13.10 -9.82
CA ALA A 345 -13.14 11.70 -9.70
C ALA A 345 -13.71 10.88 -10.88
N ILE A 346 -12.86 10.12 -11.55
CA ILE A 346 -13.20 9.40 -12.78
C ILE A 346 -13.10 7.88 -12.52
N ALA A 347 -14.19 7.16 -12.82
CA ALA A 347 -14.15 5.70 -12.73
C ALA A 347 -13.30 5.11 -13.86
N PHE A 348 -12.30 4.31 -13.51
CA PHE A 348 -11.37 3.71 -14.47
C PHE A 348 -11.05 2.26 -14.08
N HIS A 349 -10.90 1.41 -15.10
CA HIS A 349 -10.56 0.00 -14.92
C HIS A 349 -9.06 -0.20 -15.16
N GLY A 350 -8.28 -0.10 -14.10
CA GLY A 350 -6.83 -0.29 -14.18
C GLY A 350 -6.07 0.73 -13.35
N SER A 351 -4.76 0.67 -13.46
CA SER A 351 -3.84 1.73 -13.06
C SER A 351 -3.52 2.62 -14.24
N MET A 352 -3.33 3.90 -13.98
CA MET A 352 -2.85 4.83 -15.01
C MET A 352 -1.41 4.47 -15.40
N PRO A 353 -1.11 4.34 -16.71
CA PRO A 353 0.25 4.04 -17.14
C PRO A 353 1.19 5.21 -16.84
N GLU A 354 2.19 4.99 -15.98
CA GLU A 354 3.20 6.00 -15.64
C GLU A 354 4.00 6.42 -16.88
N GLY A 355 4.18 7.72 -17.06
CA GLY A 355 4.84 8.31 -18.23
C GLY A 355 3.95 8.44 -19.46
N CYS A 356 2.65 8.22 -19.35
CA CYS A 356 1.74 8.22 -20.48
C CYS A 356 1.60 9.62 -21.12
N GLU A 357 1.68 10.71 -20.37
CA GLU A 357 1.67 12.07 -20.94
C GLU A 357 2.94 12.34 -21.75
N ARG A 358 4.11 12.00 -21.22
CA ARG A 358 5.39 12.10 -21.91
C ARG A 358 5.38 11.28 -23.21
N ALA A 359 4.88 10.05 -23.14
CA ALA A 359 4.75 9.16 -24.28
C ALA A 359 3.58 9.49 -25.23
N LYS A 360 2.70 10.42 -24.85
CA LYS A 360 1.44 10.76 -25.56
C LYS A 360 0.52 9.55 -25.73
N ARG A 361 0.44 8.69 -24.70
CA ARG A 361 -0.27 7.40 -24.71
C ARG A 361 -1.23 7.23 -23.54
N CYS A 362 -1.67 8.33 -22.91
CA CYS A 362 -2.70 8.24 -21.87
C CYS A 362 -4.03 7.74 -22.47
N PRO A 363 -4.78 6.91 -21.72
CA PRO A 363 -6.13 6.50 -22.12
C PRO A 363 -7.04 7.73 -22.27
N ILE A 364 -7.62 7.95 -23.45
CA ILE A 364 -8.48 9.11 -23.72
C ILE A 364 -9.83 8.95 -22.99
N PRO A 365 -10.33 9.96 -22.27
CA PRO A 365 -9.85 11.37 -22.21
C PRO A 365 -8.97 11.69 -20.98
N LEU A 366 -8.34 10.70 -20.35
CA LEU A 366 -7.63 10.83 -19.08
C LEU A 366 -6.25 11.49 -19.21
N ARG A 367 -5.82 12.14 -18.13
CA ARG A 367 -4.47 12.63 -17.89
C ARG A 367 -3.76 11.73 -16.89
N GLU A 368 -2.44 11.74 -16.88
CA GLU A 368 -1.63 10.89 -15.99
C GLU A 368 -1.95 11.08 -14.52
N ASP A 369 -2.20 12.32 -14.09
CA ASP A 369 -2.47 12.68 -12.69
C ASP A 369 -3.96 12.77 -12.32
N ASP A 370 -4.88 12.38 -13.22
CA ASP A 370 -6.32 12.40 -12.92
C ASP A 370 -6.67 11.47 -11.74
N LEU A 371 -7.59 11.93 -10.88
CA LEU A 371 -8.12 11.08 -9.82
C LEU A 371 -8.95 9.96 -10.41
N THR A 372 -8.36 8.78 -10.49
CA THR A 372 -9.05 7.58 -10.95
C THR A 372 -9.38 6.63 -9.79
N TRP A 373 -10.48 5.91 -9.92
CA TRP A 373 -10.93 4.96 -8.94
C TRP A 373 -11.65 3.78 -9.58
N TRP A 374 -11.56 2.63 -8.91
CA TRP A 374 -12.23 1.41 -9.32
C TRP A 374 -13.52 1.21 -8.52
N LYS A 375 -14.65 1.13 -9.22
CA LYS A 375 -15.98 0.97 -8.60
C LYS A 375 -16.26 -0.42 -8.02
N GLY A 376 -15.45 -1.42 -8.32
CA GLY A 376 -15.54 -2.76 -7.73
C GLY A 376 -14.87 -2.85 -6.34
N GLY A 377 -14.35 -1.76 -5.82
CA GLY A 377 -13.71 -1.73 -4.50
C GLY A 377 -12.36 -2.43 -4.43
N GLY A 378 -11.85 -2.58 -3.22
CA GLY A 378 -10.64 -3.33 -2.89
C GLY A 378 -10.93 -4.78 -2.52
N LEU A 379 -10.22 -5.31 -1.52
CA LEU A 379 -10.41 -6.68 -1.03
C LEU A 379 -11.67 -6.86 -0.18
N ASP A 380 -12.45 -5.82 0.02
CA ASP A 380 -13.70 -5.82 0.82
C ASP A 380 -13.50 -6.42 2.23
N LEU A 381 -12.44 -5.95 2.89
CA LEU A 381 -12.13 -6.32 4.27
C LEU A 381 -12.62 -5.27 5.26
N PHE A 382 -12.76 -4.02 4.80
CA PHE A 382 -13.18 -2.90 5.64
C PHE A 382 -14.59 -2.38 5.29
N GLY A 383 -15.47 -3.25 4.81
CA GLY A 383 -16.88 -2.88 4.56
C GLY A 383 -17.04 -1.66 3.65
N ASN A 384 -17.85 -0.67 4.05
CA ASN A 384 -18.11 0.53 3.24
C ASN A 384 -17.19 1.71 3.62
N TYR A 385 -15.89 1.45 3.79
CA TYR A 385 -14.86 2.47 4.05
C TYR A 385 -13.90 2.60 2.87
N LEU A 386 -13.42 3.83 2.60
CA LEU A 386 -12.33 4.11 1.67
C LEU A 386 -11.02 4.24 2.44
N VAL A 387 -9.93 3.72 1.88
CA VAL A 387 -8.59 3.85 2.46
C VAL A 387 -7.65 4.47 1.44
N ASP A 388 -6.88 5.46 1.88
CA ASP A 388 -5.76 6.05 1.15
C ASP A 388 -4.51 6.11 2.02
N SER A 389 -3.35 6.23 1.43
CA SER A 389 -2.07 6.21 2.12
C SER A 389 -1.17 7.37 1.67
N HIS A 390 -0.07 7.64 2.43
CA HIS A 390 0.86 8.75 2.18
C HIS A 390 0.15 10.11 2.13
N VAL A 391 -0.87 10.30 2.95
CA VAL A 391 -1.88 11.33 2.68
C VAL A 391 -1.32 12.72 2.85
N SER A 392 -0.82 13.09 3.99
CA SER A 392 -0.27 14.43 4.22
C SER A 392 1.02 14.70 3.44
N GLU A 393 1.89 13.70 3.31
CA GLU A 393 3.17 13.82 2.61
C GLU A 393 2.99 14.03 1.11
N ARG A 394 1.95 13.42 0.52
CA ARG A 394 1.62 13.54 -0.91
C ARG A 394 0.39 14.40 -1.17
N ARG A 395 -0.07 15.18 -0.16
CA ARG A 395 -1.23 16.12 -0.28
C ARG A 395 -2.46 15.43 -0.86
N ARG A 396 -2.85 14.30 -0.28
CA ARG A 396 -3.92 13.45 -0.82
C ARG A 396 -5.26 13.63 -0.11
N GLU A 397 -5.33 14.48 0.91
CA GLU A 397 -6.53 14.71 1.70
C GLU A 397 -7.72 15.13 0.82
N LEU A 398 -7.49 16.11 -0.06
CA LEU A 398 -8.57 16.65 -0.89
C LEU A 398 -9.00 15.68 -1.99
N ARG A 399 -8.09 14.81 -2.51
CA ARG A 399 -8.52 13.77 -3.46
C ARG A 399 -9.43 12.72 -2.80
N LEU A 400 -9.12 12.36 -1.53
CA LEU A 400 -9.94 11.41 -0.78
C LEU A 400 -11.33 11.98 -0.55
N ILE A 401 -11.44 13.23 -0.08
CA ILE A 401 -12.72 13.91 0.15
C ILE A 401 -13.49 14.09 -1.17
N THR A 402 -12.83 14.47 -2.26
CA THR A 402 -13.47 14.63 -3.59
C THR A 402 -14.08 13.32 -4.08
N LEU A 403 -13.38 12.19 -3.91
CA LEU A 403 -13.97 10.89 -4.26
C LEU A 403 -15.15 10.55 -3.36
N MET A 404 -15.05 10.77 -2.05
CA MET A 404 -16.15 10.52 -1.12
C MET A 404 -17.40 11.33 -1.48
N GLU A 405 -17.23 12.60 -1.86
CA GLU A 405 -18.33 13.47 -2.31
C GLU A 405 -18.96 12.93 -3.59
N ALA A 406 -18.15 12.59 -4.59
CA ALA A 406 -18.63 12.05 -5.87
C ALA A 406 -19.44 10.76 -5.68
N LEU A 407 -18.97 9.85 -4.80
CA LEU A 407 -19.66 8.60 -4.49
C LEU A 407 -20.97 8.83 -3.70
N SER A 408 -20.97 9.78 -2.76
CA SER A 408 -22.15 10.11 -1.97
C SER A 408 -23.23 10.74 -2.83
N SER A 409 -22.84 11.60 -3.77
CA SER A 409 -23.75 12.29 -4.69
C SER A 409 -24.33 11.35 -5.76
N SER A 410 -23.56 10.39 -6.25
CA SER A 410 -23.98 9.52 -7.36
C SER A 410 -24.76 8.27 -6.92
N GLN A 411 -24.48 7.73 -5.72
CA GLN A 411 -25.02 6.45 -5.27
C GLN A 411 -26.02 6.58 -4.11
N GLY A 412 -26.23 7.78 -3.55
CA GLY A 412 -27.12 8.00 -2.42
C GLY A 412 -26.70 7.34 -1.09
N LYS A 413 -25.68 6.50 -1.12
CA LYS A 413 -25.13 5.73 0.01
C LYS A 413 -23.59 5.66 -0.07
N GLY A 414 -22.93 6.77 -0.31
CA GLY A 414 -21.45 6.81 -0.39
C GLY A 414 -20.75 6.13 0.81
N PRO A 415 -19.42 6.12 0.84
CA PRO A 415 -18.66 5.49 1.93
C PRO A 415 -19.05 6.10 3.28
N ILE A 416 -19.00 5.28 4.33
CA ILE A 416 -19.27 5.71 5.71
C ILE A 416 -18.21 6.72 6.15
N ALA A 417 -16.95 6.41 5.87
CA ALA A 417 -15.83 7.32 6.08
C ALA A 417 -14.69 7.04 5.08
N GLY A 418 -13.82 8.04 4.91
CA GLY A 418 -12.54 7.96 4.23
C GLY A 418 -11.40 8.04 5.24
N ILE A 419 -10.48 7.07 5.17
CA ILE A 419 -9.33 6.94 6.04
C ILE A 419 -8.08 7.28 5.26
N GLY A 420 -7.34 8.28 5.71
CA GLY A 420 -6.08 8.72 5.11
C GLY A 420 -4.91 8.47 6.05
N VAL A 421 -4.06 7.49 5.78
CA VAL A 421 -2.92 7.16 6.64
C VAL A 421 -1.67 7.90 6.19
N ASP A 422 -1.06 8.67 7.10
CA ASP A 422 0.20 9.37 6.86
C ASP A 422 1.39 8.42 6.83
N GLU A 423 2.49 8.83 6.17
CA GLU A 423 3.71 8.03 6.10
C GLU A 423 4.26 7.67 7.50
N THR A 424 4.84 6.49 7.63
CA THR A 424 5.42 5.96 8.88
C THR A 424 4.41 5.97 10.05
N SER A 425 3.12 5.83 9.74
CA SER A 425 2.01 5.75 10.67
C SER A 425 1.11 4.57 10.35
N ALA A 426 0.31 4.14 11.32
CA ALA A 426 -0.66 3.07 11.12
C ALA A 426 -1.96 3.33 11.93
N LEU A 427 -3.05 2.76 11.43
CA LEU A 427 -4.31 2.61 12.14
C LEU A 427 -4.60 1.13 12.35
N THR A 428 -4.64 0.69 13.58
CA THR A 428 -5.22 -0.61 13.95
C THR A 428 -6.71 -0.44 14.12
N VAL A 429 -7.47 -1.24 13.38
CA VAL A 429 -8.94 -1.27 13.41
C VAL A 429 -9.40 -2.64 13.88
N ARG A 430 -10.10 -2.71 14.99
CA ARG A 430 -10.75 -3.93 15.47
C ARG A 430 -12.25 -3.80 15.25
N LEU A 431 -12.82 -4.72 14.46
CA LEU A 431 -14.23 -4.72 14.12
C LEU A 431 -15.02 -5.34 15.27
N LEU A 432 -15.81 -4.53 15.96
CA LEU A 432 -16.65 -4.95 17.07
C LEU A 432 -18.13 -5.03 16.64
N GLU A 433 -18.94 -5.71 17.43
CA GLU A 433 -20.39 -5.68 17.26
C GLU A 433 -20.88 -4.23 17.47
N GLY A 434 -21.38 -3.60 16.40
CA GLY A 434 -21.93 -2.24 16.44
C GLY A 434 -20.92 -1.10 16.29
N GLY A 435 -19.61 -1.35 16.10
CA GLY A 435 -18.64 -0.25 15.95
C GLY A 435 -17.21 -0.68 15.66
N LEU A 436 -16.28 0.24 15.81
CA LEU A 436 -14.86 0.02 15.58
C LEU A 436 -14.06 0.51 16.81
N ASP A 437 -13.11 -0.30 17.27
CA ASP A 437 -12.04 0.13 18.18
C ASP A 437 -10.82 0.53 17.34
N LEU A 438 -10.36 1.76 17.49
CA LEU A 438 -9.35 2.41 16.65
C LEU A 438 -8.14 2.81 17.49
N GLU A 439 -6.94 2.50 16.99
CA GLU A 439 -5.69 2.87 17.64
C GLU A 439 -4.70 3.38 16.58
N ALA A 440 -4.38 4.67 16.65
CA ALA A 440 -3.34 5.28 15.80
C ALA A 440 -1.96 5.11 16.42
N SER A 441 -0.96 4.83 15.58
CA SER A 441 0.43 4.64 16.00
C SER A 441 1.40 5.18 14.95
N GLY A 442 2.67 5.36 15.33
CA GLY A 442 3.74 5.80 14.42
C GLY A 442 4.15 7.24 14.59
N GLN A 443 4.69 7.84 13.51
CA GLN A 443 5.34 9.16 13.55
C GLN A 443 4.36 10.32 13.48
N SER A 444 3.28 10.19 12.71
CA SER A 444 2.31 11.27 12.43
C SER A 444 0.93 10.88 12.93
N GLY A 445 0.05 10.44 12.08
CA GLY A 445 -1.30 10.05 12.44
C GLY A 445 -2.14 9.63 11.25
N VAL A 446 -3.45 9.73 11.43
CA VAL A 446 -4.44 9.23 10.48
C VAL A 446 -5.57 10.23 10.35
N TRP A 447 -5.92 10.56 9.13
CA TRP A 447 -7.13 11.29 8.79
C TRP A 447 -8.34 10.36 8.80
N TRP A 448 -9.42 10.83 9.40
CA TRP A 448 -10.73 10.20 9.34
C TRP A 448 -11.74 11.23 8.90
N PHE A 449 -12.26 11.10 7.67
CA PHE A 449 -13.30 11.97 7.13
C PHE A 449 -14.63 11.22 7.12
N GLU A 450 -15.65 11.79 7.78
CA GLU A 450 -17.01 11.26 7.74
C GLU A 450 -17.63 11.46 6.35
N ARG A 451 -18.75 10.81 6.09
CA ARG A 451 -19.50 11.03 4.85
C ARG A 451 -19.82 12.50 4.64
N PRO A 452 -19.53 13.08 3.46
CA PRO A 452 -19.92 14.46 3.15
C PRO A 452 -21.43 14.66 3.28
N ARG A 453 -21.85 15.75 3.96
CA ARG A 453 -23.26 15.97 4.32
C ARG A 453 -24.02 16.85 3.36
N SER A 454 -23.37 17.71 2.62
CA SER A 454 -24.03 18.63 1.69
C SER A 454 -23.07 19.21 0.66
N ARG A 455 -23.58 19.47 -0.55
CA ARG A 455 -22.95 20.44 -1.46
C ARG A 455 -23.28 21.85 -0.97
N THR A 456 -22.28 22.73 -0.95
CA THR A 456 -22.50 24.16 -0.72
C THR A 456 -23.21 24.78 -1.92
N ALA A 457 -23.96 25.86 -1.73
CA ALA A 457 -24.63 26.59 -2.83
C ALA A 457 -23.64 27.06 -3.92
N SER A 458 -22.36 27.22 -3.59
CA SER A 458 -21.25 27.57 -4.50
C SER A 458 -20.61 26.37 -5.19
N GLY A 459 -21.18 25.15 -5.09
CA GLY A 459 -20.66 23.95 -5.75
C GLY A 459 -19.53 23.23 -5.00
N GLY A 460 -19.16 23.71 -3.80
CA GLY A 460 -18.21 23.06 -2.90
C GLY A 460 -18.86 21.97 -2.04
N TRP A 461 -18.13 21.41 -1.11
CA TRP A 461 -18.58 20.38 -0.16
C TRP A 461 -18.26 20.76 1.28
N SER A 462 -18.97 20.13 2.22
CA SER A 462 -18.66 20.17 3.65
C SER A 462 -18.56 18.75 4.20
N VAL A 463 -17.51 18.51 4.99
CA VAL A 463 -17.24 17.20 5.60
C VAL A 463 -16.75 17.40 7.03
N ARG A 464 -17.21 16.53 7.95
CA ARG A 464 -16.62 16.42 9.27
C ARG A 464 -15.38 15.55 9.19
N GLY A 465 -14.29 15.99 9.82
CA GLY A 465 -13.03 15.29 9.85
C GLY A 465 -12.38 15.27 11.21
N HIS A 466 -11.50 14.30 11.40
CA HIS A 466 -10.72 14.09 12.61
C HIS A 466 -9.29 13.79 12.22
N TYR A 467 -8.33 14.20 13.04
CA TYR A 467 -6.95 13.79 12.90
C TYR A 467 -6.55 12.95 14.11
N LEU A 468 -6.33 11.66 13.90
CA LEU A 468 -6.07 10.67 14.93
C LEU A 468 -4.57 10.55 15.12
N ALA A 469 -4.02 11.26 16.11
CA ALA A 469 -2.62 11.13 16.52
C ALA A 469 -2.41 9.91 17.41
N PRO A 470 -1.17 9.37 17.50
CA PRO A 470 -0.83 8.30 18.43
C PRO A 470 -1.17 8.64 19.89
N GLY A 471 -1.38 7.59 20.72
CA GLY A 471 -1.60 7.74 22.14
C GLY A 471 -3.06 7.89 22.57
N ALA A 472 -4.00 7.94 21.62
CA ALA A 472 -5.42 7.87 21.93
C ALA A 472 -6.02 6.52 21.51
N ARG A 473 -6.93 6.01 22.33
CA ARG A 473 -7.86 4.96 21.96
C ARG A 473 -9.20 5.58 21.65
N LEU A 474 -9.74 5.21 20.49
CA LEU A 474 -10.93 5.84 19.93
C LEU A 474 -11.96 4.77 19.57
N PHE A 475 -13.23 5.11 19.69
CA PHE A 475 -14.34 4.27 19.22
C PHE A 475 -15.14 5.02 18.17
N TRP A 476 -15.42 4.32 17.07
CA TRP A 476 -16.36 4.78 16.06
C TRP A 476 -17.65 3.98 16.20
N HIS A 477 -18.71 4.63 16.64
CA HIS A 477 -20.00 4.00 16.87
C HIS A 477 -21.13 4.95 16.46
N ASN A 478 -22.16 4.43 15.75
CA ASN A 478 -23.31 5.20 15.26
C ASN A 478 -22.89 6.49 14.52
N GLU A 479 -21.87 6.40 13.67
CA GLU A 479 -21.30 7.54 12.92
C GLU A 479 -20.77 8.67 13.81
N HIS A 480 -20.31 8.36 15.03
CA HIS A 480 -19.67 9.29 15.95
C HIS A 480 -18.33 8.79 16.45
N MET A 481 -17.36 9.71 16.50
CA MET A 481 -16.04 9.45 17.08
C MET A 481 -16.06 9.75 18.58
N GLN A 482 -15.67 8.77 19.39
CA GLN A 482 -15.50 8.90 20.84
C GLN A 482 -14.03 8.72 21.21
N VAL A 483 -13.52 9.53 22.12
CA VAL A 483 -12.14 9.48 22.61
C VAL A 483 -12.15 8.95 24.03
N GLU A 484 -11.54 7.77 24.25
CA GLU A 484 -11.54 7.10 25.56
C GLU A 484 -10.38 7.55 26.47
N THR A 485 -9.27 8.01 25.87
CA THR A 485 -8.10 8.48 26.64
C THR A 485 -8.26 9.91 27.14
N ALA A 486 -7.38 10.34 28.05
CA ALA A 486 -7.36 11.69 28.57
C ALA A 486 -7.31 12.71 27.43
N SER A 487 -8.45 13.31 27.12
CA SER A 487 -8.64 14.31 26.11
C SER A 487 -9.24 15.57 26.75
N GLU A 488 -8.83 16.73 26.26
CA GLU A 488 -9.36 18.01 26.72
C GLU A 488 -10.44 18.51 25.76
N ALA A 489 -11.51 19.09 26.33
CA ALA A 489 -12.44 19.87 25.53
C ALA A 489 -11.72 21.11 25.00
N LEU A 490 -11.86 21.37 23.72
CA LEU A 490 -11.27 22.54 23.10
C LEU A 490 -12.24 23.70 23.26
N SER A 491 -11.85 24.70 24.06
CA SER A 491 -12.58 25.97 24.15
C SER A 491 -11.88 26.99 23.24
N PRO A 492 -12.31 27.11 21.95
CA PRO A 492 -11.60 27.91 20.99
C PRO A 492 -11.71 29.40 21.36
N ASN A 493 -10.57 30.07 21.35
CA ASN A 493 -10.52 31.54 21.39
C ASN A 493 -10.88 32.10 20.00
N ALA A 494 -11.27 33.35 19.93
CA ALA A 494 -11.75 34.00 18.69
C ALA A 494 -10.68 34.20 17.60
N ILE A 495 -9.53 33.54 17.71
CA ILE A 495 -8.42 33.67 16.76
C ILE A 495 -8.70 32.77 15.53
N ALA A 496 -8.57 33.35 14.34
CA ALA A 496 -8.55 32.65 13.09
C ALA A 496 -7.12 32.62 12.53
N ASN A 497 -6.62 31.45 12.19
CA ASN A 497 -5.35 31.30 11.48
C ASN A 497 -5.62 31.36 9.97
N THR A 498 -5.04 32.32 9.28
CA THR A 498 -5.19 32.46 7.82
C THR A 498 -3.85 32.28 7.12
N GLY A 499 -3.90 31.69 5.93
CA GLY A 499 -2.77 31.60 5.00
C GLY A 499 -2.18 30.20 4.88
N GLY A 500 -1.71 29.93 3.68
CA GLY A 500 -1.11 28.68 3.23
C GLY A 500 -1.90 28.03 2.10
N ASP A 501 -1.23 27.19 1.36
CA ASP A 501 -1.81 26.42 0.26
C ASP A 501 -2.04 24.97 0.70
N ALA A 502 -3.31 24.54 0.77
CA ALA A 502 -3.70 23.20 1.17
C ALA A 502 -3.13 22.10 0.25
N LEU A 503 -2.65 22.49 -0.94
CA LEU A 503 -2.03 21.59 -1.90
C LEU A 503 -0.50 21.46 -1.71
N GLN A 504 0.07 22.06 -0.66
CA GLN A 504 1.46 21.80 -0.28
C GLN A 504 1.55 20.58 0.65
N PRO A 505 2.64 19.79 0.55
CA PRO A 505 2.84 18.64 1.43
C PRO A 505 2.72 19.01 2.91
N LYS A 506 1.94 18.24 3.66
CA LYS A 506 1.72 18.36 5.13
C LYS A 506 1.00 19.64 5.57
N MET A 507 0.70 20.57 4.68
CA MET A 507 0.13 21.88 5.05
C MET A 507 -1.21 21.74 5.78
N LEU A 508 -2.09 20.85 5.29
CA LEU A 508 -3.39 20.65 5.92
C LEU A 508 -3.24 20.05 7.34
N ARG A 509 -2.40 19.04 7.49
CA ARG A 509 -2.06 18.45 8.79
C ARG A 509 -1.49 19.51 9.75
N ASP A 510 -0.52 20.29 9.29
CA ASP A 510 0.16 21.28 10.12
C ASP A 510 -0.80 22.43 10.52
N ALA A 511 -1.78 22.77 9.66
CA ALA A 511 -2.85 23.70 10.02
C ALA A 511 -3.73 23.14 11.14
N VAL A 512 -4.15 21.87 11.02
CA VAL A 512 -4.95 21.18 12.06
C VAL A 512 -4.17 21.04 13.37
N TRP A 513 -2.87 20.74 13.32
CA TRP A 513 -2.03 20.69 14.52
C TRP A 513 -1.93 22.08 15.21
N ARG A 514 -1.84 23.17 14.45
CA ARG A 514 -1.89 24.54 15.02
C ARG A 514 -3.24 24.81 15.68
N LEU A 515 -4.36 24.43 15.06
CA LEU A 515 -5.68 24.58 15.68
C LEU A 515 -5.75 23.85 17.03
N ALA A 516 -5.28 22.62 17.11
CA ALA A 516 -5.28 21.85 18.35
C ALA A 516 -4.36 22.44 19.41
N ARG A 517 -3.13 22.82 19.04
CA ARG A 517 -2.11 23.35 19.96
C ARG A 517 -2.46 24.74 20.46
N ASP A 518 -2.81 25.64 19.57
CA ASP A 518 -2.95 27.09 19.86
C ASP A 518 -4.39 27.42 20.30
N GLY A 519 -5.33 26.48 20.22
CA GLY A 519 -6.74 26.68 20.57
C GLY A 519 -7.46 27.68 19.63
N ALA A 520 -7.00 27.80 18.38
CA ALA A 520 -7.64 28.68 17.41
C ALA A 520 -8.99 28.13 16.94
N GLN A 521 -9.95 29.04 16.66
CA GLN A 521 -11.32 28.65 16.27
C GLN A 521 -11.40 28.13 14.85
N SER A 522 -10.59 28.62 13.94
CA SER A 522 -10.61 28.24 12.52
C SER A 522 -9.27 28.44 11.83
N ALA A 523 -9.11 27.81 10.68
CA ALA A 523 -8.05 28.07 9.72
C ALA A 523 -8.62 28.21 8.31
N GLU A 524 -7.99 29.02 7.48
CA GLU A 524 -8.33 29.15 6.05
C GLU A 524 -7.07 28.91 5.21
N LEU A 525 -7.19 28.08 4.18
CA LEU A 525 -6.13 27.71 3.25
C LEU A 525 -6.62 27.90 1.82
N ASP A 526 -5.73 28.26 0.92
CA ASP A 526 -6.02 28.27 -0.52
C ASP A 526 -5.92 26.86 -1.09
N ALA A 527 -6.71 26.56 -2.13
CA ALA A 527 -6.71 25.28 -2.83
C ALA A 527 -7.16 25.49 -4.29
N LEU A 528 -6.25 25.82 -5.20
CA LEU A 528 -6.57 26.30 -6.57
C LEU A 528 -7.51 27.51 -6.53
N ASP A 529 -8.63 27.44 -7.29
CA ASP A 529 -9.70 28.44 -7.32
C ASP A 529 -10.67 28.33 -6.13
N PHE A 530 -10.32 27.52 -5.13
CA PHE A 530 -11.14 27.29 -3.95
C PHE A 530 -10.45 27.82 -2.70
N ARG A 531 -11.25 28.05 -1.67
CA ARG A 531 -10.79 28.28 -0.31
C ARG A 531 -11.28 27.16 0.59
N LEU A 532 -10.35 26.54 1.31
CA LEU A 532 -10.65 25.54 2.32
C LEU A 532 -10.72 26.20 3.69
N ARG A 533 -11.89 26.18 4.30
CA ARG A 533 -12.09 26.61 5.68
C ARG A 533 -12.16 25.40 6.59
N ILE A 534 -11.41 25.43 7.69
CA ILE A 534 -11.45 24.44 8.76
C ILE A 534 -11.96 25.13 10.01
N LYS A 535 -13.02 24.60 10.60
CA LYS A 535 -13.64 25.15 11.81
C LYS A 535 -13.63 24.11 12.93
N VAL A 536 -13.24 24.51 14.12
CA VAL A 536 -13.36 23.72 15.35
C VAL A 536 -14.81 23.75 15.82
N LEU A 537 -15.41 22.58 16.03
CA LEU A 537 -16.79 22.48 16.50
C LEU A 537 -16.85 22.50 18.04
N PRO A 538 -17.98 22.86 18.66
CA PRO A 538 -18.11 22.93 20.12
C PRO A 538 -17.87 21.59 20.85
N VAL A 539 -18.03 20.48 20.14
CA VAL A 539 -17.82 19.11 20.68
C VAL A 539 -16.40 18.60 20.47
N SER A 540 -15.51 19.40 19.84
CA SER A 540 -14.14 18.99 19.53
C SER A 540 -13.36 18.63 20.79
N ARG A 541 -12.57 17.56 20.68
CA ARG A 541 -11.63 17.07 21.69
C ARG A 541 -10.23 17.08 21.13
N ARG A 542 -9.24 17.40 21.97
CA ARG A 542 -7.81 17.33 21.62
C ARG A 542 -7.03 16.47 22.59
N TRP A 543 -5.94 15.92 22.10
CA TRP A 543 -4.93 15.23 22.91
C TRP A 543 -3.55 15.41 22.29
N GLN A 544 -2.54 15.14 23.07
CA GLN A 544 -1.16 15.16 22.60
C GLN A 544 -0.60 13.72 22.60
N GLY A 545 0.00 13.33 21.49
CA GLY A 545 0.71 12.07 21.37
C GLY A 545 2.08 12.11 22.08
N PRO A 546 2.74 10.93 22.21
CA PRO A 546 3.98 10.79 22.98
C PRO A 546 5.15 11.66 22.50
N GLN A 547 5.11 12.13 21.25
CA GLN A 547 6.15 12.95 20.62
C GLN A 547 5.60 14.28 20.13
N ALA A 548 4.67 14.86 20.89
CA ALA A 548 4.02 16.12 20.62
C ALA A 548 3.13 16.16 19.36
N GLN A 549 2.78 15.01 18.78
CA GLN A 549 1.74 14.94 17.75
C GLN A 549 0.43 15.47 18.32
N GLN A 550 -0.34 16.20 17.51
CA GLN A 550 -1.62 16.75 17.95
C GLN A 550 -2.78 15.94 17.35
N GLY A 551 -3.61 15.37 18.21
CA GLY A 551 -4.87 14.75 17.84
C GLY A 551 -6.04 15.69 18.09
N ILE A 552 -7.02 15.66 17.21
CA ILE A 552 -8.24 16.47 17.34
C ILE A 552 -9.41 15.78 16.64
N THR A 553 -10.59 15.81 17.30
CA THR A 553 -11.84 15.35 16.68
C THR A 553 -12.74 16.50 16.29
N ASP A 554 -13.74 16.20 15.47
CA ASP A 554 -14.88 17.07 15.17
C ASP A 554 -14.49 18.44 14.58
N LEU A 555 -13.71 18.41 13.51
CA LEU A 555 -13.46 19.57 12.66
C LEU A 555 -14.45 19.60 11.49
N GLU A 556 -14.94 20.77 11.13
CA GLU A 556 -15.70 20.99 9.89
C GLU A 556 -14.79 21.55 8.80
N PHE A 557 -14.63 20.79 7.72
CA PHE A 557 -13.91 21.21 6.53
C PHE A 557 -14.93 21.66 5.48
N THR A 558 -14.81 22.88 5.01
CA THR A 558 -15.70 23.43 3.97
C THR A 558 -14.87 23.96 2.81
N LEU A 559 -15.09 23.40 1.62
CA LEU A 559 -14.50 23.91 0.38
C LEU A 559 -15.48 24.90 -0.26
N ILE A 560 -15.02 26.11 -0.51
CA ILE A 560 -15.83 27.21 -1.02
C ILE A 560 -15.17 27.71 -2.30
N ARG A 561 -15.94 27.88 -3.36
CA ARG A 561 -15.49 28.65 -4.53
C ARG A 561 -15.72 30.12 -4.20
N PRO A 562 -14.70 31.00 -4.26
CA PRO A 562 -14.84 32.43 -3.98
C PRO A 562 -15.82 33.11 -4.90
#